data_97e252b4417c9d45bfacc7fff6327108
#
_entry.id   97e252b4417c9d45bfacc7fff6327108
#
_cell.length_a   1.000
_cell.length_b   1.000
_cell.length_c   1.000
_cell.angle_alpha   90.00
_cell.angle_beta   90.00
_cell.angle_gamma   90.00
#
_symmetry.space_group_name_H-M   'P 1'
#
loop_
_entity.id
_entity.type
_entity.pdbx_description
1 polymer ?
#
loop_
_entity_poly.entity_id
_entity_poly.type
_entity_poly.pdbx_seq_one_letter_code
_entity_poly.pdbx_strand_id
1 'polypeptide(L)'
;MKNKISLAAAVAASLVASSAHAQSSVTLYGLIDAGIMYTNNVASGKTSGALWQATSGNVNGSRFGVRGSEDLGGGLKALFVLENGFNVQNGKLGQDGRMFGRQAFVGLASDQFGMLTLGRQYDSLVDYVAPLSATAGTFGDTGFAHPFDNDNLNHSLRISNAVKYTSNNYAGLKFGALYAFSNQTDFAANRAYSFGASYNNGPLAIAGGYLQLNGTTGATASSPGAVDLAESTANGKGGFALGADRMRSFGGGINYTFGPATAGFVFTRSEYAGSTSFGSTGGDVSFNNYEVNGRYVLTPHVNLGIAYTYTDGHVDQTSTFGADPKWHQVDLQAVYKLSKRTDLYAEAMYQHASGHNYVAFINTAGGASSTANQVVATAGLRARF
;
A
#
# COMPACT_ATOMS: atom_id res chain seq x y z
N MET A 1 -22.70 6.07 -64.93
CA MET A 1 -23.07 5.35 -63.70
C MET A 1 -21.91 4.55 -63.08
N LYS A 2 -20.90 4.10 -63.83
CA LYS A 2 -19.76 3.29 -63.31
C LYS A 2 -18.86 4.00 -62.29
N ASN A 3 -18.63 5.33 -62.44
CA ASN A 3 -17.73 6.08 -61.55
C ASN A 3 -18.31 6.40 -60.17
N LYS A 4 -19.64 6.40 -59.97
CA LYS A 4 -20.28 6.65 -58.67
C LYS A 4 -20.25 5.42 -57.77
N ILE A 5 -20.26 4.20 -58.37
CA ILE A 5 -20.20 2.92 -57.65
C ILE A 5 -18.77 2.71 -57.09
N SER A 6 -17.74 3.11 -57.83
CA SER A 6 -16.35 2.99 -57.39
C SER A 6 -16.02 3.93 -56.21
N LEU A 7 -16.61 5.12 -56.12
CA LEU A 7 -16.41 6.04 -55.03
C LEU A 7 -17.11 5.58 -53.75
N ALA A 8 -18.33 5.04 -53.87
CA ALA A 8 -19.08 4.46 -52.73
C ALA A 8 -18.39 3.22 -52.15
N ALA A 9 -17.80 2.36 -53.01
CA ALA A 9 -17.03 1.21 -52.57
C ALA A 9 -15.71 1.59 -51.88
N ALA A 10 -15.04 2.64 -52.36
CA ALA A 10 -13.83 3.14 -51.72
C ALA A 10 -14.11 3.78 -50.33
N VAL A 11 -15.22 4.51 -50.18
CA VAL A 11 -15.65 5.07 -48.89
C VAL A 11 -16.11 3.96 -47.94
N ALA A 12 -16.82 2.96 -48.40
CA ALA A 12 -17.20 1.82 -47.58
C ALA A 12 -15.97 0.99 -47.13
N ALA A 13 -14.97 0.81 -47.97
CA ALA A 13 -13.74 0.10 -47.65
C ALA A 13 -12.88 0.88 -46.65
N SER A 14 -12.85 2.23 -46.69
CA SER A 14 -12.14 3.06 -45.73
C SER A 14 -12.81 3.06 -44.33
N LEU A 15 -14.13 2.95 -44.28
CA LEU A 15 -14.89 2.83 -43.01
C LEU A 15 -14.71 1.46 -42.34
N VAL A 16 -14.51 0.38 -43.10
CA VAL A 16 -14.23 -0.95 -42.55
C VAL A 16 -12.77 -1.10 -42.11
N ALA A 17 -11.84 -0.42 -42.77
CA ALA A 17 -10.41 -0.46 -42.40
C ALA A 17 -10.11 0.24 -41.10
N SER A 18 -10.91 1.25 -40.67
CA SER A 18 -10.74 1.96 -39.40
C SER A 18 -11.24 1.19 -38.18
N SER A 19 -12.03 0.12 -38.36
CA SER A 19 -12.52 -0.72 -37.23
C SER A 19 -11.61 -1.93 -36.91
N ALA A 20 -10.50 -2.11 -37.61
CA ALA A 20 -9.66 -3.31 -37.50
C ALA A 20 -8.48 -3.20 -36.49
N HIS A 21 -8.30 -2.09 -35.78
CA HIS A 21 -7.11 -1.87 -34.96
C HIS A 21 -7.33 -1.63 -33.46
N ALA A 22 -8.55 -1.70 -32.96
CA ALA A 22 -8.77 -1.65 -31.50
C ALA A 22 -8.48 -3.03 -30.90
N GLN A 23 -7.22 -3.35 -30.63
CA GLN A 23 -6.88 -4.58 -29.93
C GLN A 23 -7.13 -4.40 -28.43
N SER A 24 -8.38 -4.66 -28.03
CA SER A 24 -8.76 -4.69 -26.61
C SER A 24 -8.15 -5.92 -25.94
N SER A 25 -7.44 -5.72 -24.85
CA SER A 25 -6.91 -6.82 -24.05
C SER A 25 -7.51 -6.81 -22.65
N VAL A 26 -8.01 -7.96 -22.21
CA VAL A 26 -8.43 -8.18 -20.82
C VAL A 26 -7.57 -9.28 -20.23
N THR A 27 -6.96 -9.00 -19.09
CA THR A 27 -6.06 -9.92 -18.40
C THR A 27 -6.59 -10.20 -17.01
N LEU A 28 -6.81 -11.46 -16.71
CA LEU A 28 -6.94 -11.95 -15.33
C LEU A 28 -5.54 -12.09 -14.74
N TYR A 29 -5.35 -11.58 -13.54
CA TYR A 29 -4.08 -11.69 -12.81
C TYR A 29 -4.33 -11.90 -11.32
N GLY A 30 -3.33 -12.36 -10.62
CA GLY A 30 -3.46 -12.53 -9.18
C GLY A 30 -2.21 -13.08 -8.50
N LEU A 31 -2.36 -13.24 -7.20
CA LEU A 31 -1.34 -13.74 -6.32
C LEU A 31 -2.02 -14.44 -5.13
N ILE A 32 -1.54 -15.61 -4.79
CA ILE A 32 -1.92 -16.36 -3.60
C ILE A 32 -0.68 -16.47 -2.74
N ASP A 33 -0.80 -16.02 -1.49
CA ASP A 33 0.24 -16.08 -0.47
C ASP A 33 -0.35 -16.74 0.78
N ALA A 34 0.19 -17.90 1.15
CA ALA A 34 -0.25 -18.69 2.30
C ALA A 34 0.95 -19.15 3.11
N GLY A 35 0.84 -19.07 4.43
CA GLY A 35 1.93 -19.44 5.32
C GLY A 35 1.46 -19.91 6.69
N ILE A 36 2.45 -20.27 7.49
CA ILE A 36 2.31 -20.54 8.93
C ILE A 36 3.11 -19.47 9.65
N MET A 37 2.51 -18.89 10.68
CA MET A 37 3.11 -17.84 11.49
C MET A 37 3.10 -18.23 12.95
N TYR A 38 4.21 -17.98 13.61
CA TYR A 38 4.38 -17.99 15.05
C TYR A 38 4.55 -16.59 15.57
N THR A 39 3.81 -16.21 16.60
CA THR A 39 3.97 -14.94 17.32
C THR A 39 4.06 -15.22 18.81
N ASN A 40 5.07 -14.68 19.49
CA ASN A 40 5.16 -14.78 20.94
C ASN A 40 4.31 -13.71 21.65
N ASN A 41 4.05 -13.92 22.93
CA ASN A 41 3.51 -12.91 23.87
C ASN A 41 2.22 -12.20 23.40
N VAL A 42 1.41 -12.81 22.55
CA VAL A 42 0.14 -12.19 22.10
C VAL A 42 -0.78 -12.00 23.29
N ALA A 43 -1.25 -10.77 23.49
CA ALA A 43 -2.22 -10.46 24.55
C ALA A 43 -3.60 -11.01 24.19
N SER A 44 -4.24 -11.76 25.10
CA SER A 44 -5.59 -12.30 24.95
C SER A 44 -6.37 -12.07 26.25
N GLY A 45 -7.06 -10.96 26.34
CA GLY A 45 -7.76 -10.54 27.56
C GLY A 45 -6.80 -10.39 28.74
N LYS A 46 -6.95 -11.21 29.78
CA LYS A 46 -6.07 -11.21 30.97
C LYS A 46 -4.88 -12.18 30.87
N THR A 47 -4.77 -12.91 29.79
CA THR A 47 -3.71 -13.91 29.56
C THR A 47 -2.82 -13.48 28.40
N SER A 48 -1.70 -14.14 28.23
CA SER A 48 -0.83 -13.99 27.07
C SER A 48 -0.22 -15.32 26.70
N GLY A 49 0.18 -15.48 25.46
CA GLY A 49 0.78 -16.74 25.02
C GLY A 49 1.35 -16.67 23.61
N ALA A 50 1.93 -17.78 23.20
CA ALA A 50 2.34 -17.99 21.84
C ALA A 50 1.12 -18.28 20.96
N LEU A 51 1.07 -17.61 19.79
CA LEU A 51 0.03 -17.82 18.80
C LEU A 51 0.63 -18.51 17.57
N TRP A 52 0.04 -19.66 17.20
CA TRP A 52 0.31 -20.32 15.93
C TRP A 52 -0.90 -20.15 15.02
N GLN A 53 -0.69 -19.71 13.80
CA GLN A 53 -1.79 -19.46 12.87
C GLN A 53 -1.43 -19.80 11.43
N ALA A 54 -2.39 -20.33 10.70
CA ALA A 54 -2.35 -20.35 9.26
C ALA A 54 -2.73 -18.97 8.76
N THR A 55 -1.90 -18.37 7.91
CA THR A 55 -1.99 -16.97 7.49
C THR A 55 -2.17 -16.83 5.99
N SER A 56 -2.69 -15.70 5.59
CA SER A 56 -2.87 -15.31 4.19
C SER A 56 -2.27 -13.93 3.97
N GLY A 57 -1.35 -13.82 3.02
CA GLY A 57 -0.80 -12.53 2.62
C GLY A 57 0.28 -11.99 3.55
N ASN A 58 1.19 -12.83 4.04
CA ASN A 58 2.28 -12.39 4.90
C ASN A 58 3.23 -11.44 4.16
N VAL A 59 3.69 -11.84 2.99
CA VAL A 59 4.57 -11.03 2.14
C VAL A 59 3.75 -10.10 1.26
N ASN A 60 2.72 -10.64 0.60
CA ASN A 60 1.83 -9.83 -0.22
C ASN A 60 0.38 -10.29 -0.05
N GLY A 61 -0.52 -9.41 0.30
CA GLY A 61 -1.94 -9.73 0.43
C GLY A 61 -2.48 -10.50 -0.77
N SER A 62 -3.07 -11.69 -0.51
CA SER A 62 -3.68 -12.53 -1.55
C SER A 62 -4.75 -11.76 -2.29
N ARG A 63 -4.71 -11.82 -3.64
CA ARG A 63 -5.57 -11.01 -4.50
C ARG A 63 -5.79 -11.67 -5.85
N PHE A 64 -6.90 -11.31 -6.49
CA PHE A 64 -7.10 -11.48 -7.92
C PHE A 64 -7.70 -10.21 -8.51
N GLY A 65 -7.49 -10.00 -9.78
CA GLY A 65 -8.04 -8.83 -10.46
C GLY A 65 -8.16 -9.03 -11.96
N VAL A 66 -8.95 -8.17 -12.55
CA VAL A 66 -9.10 -8.03 -14.00
C VAL A 66 -8.65 -6.63 -14.37
N ARG A 67 -7.78 -6.54 -15.35
CA ARG A 67 -7.37 -5.28 -15.97
C ARG A 67 -7.58 -5.33 -17.47
N GLY A 68 -8.01 -4.23 -18.03
CA GLY A 68 -8.21 -4.11 -19.46
C GLY A 68 -7.62 -2.84 -20.02
N SER A 69 -7.28 -2.89 -21.31
CA SER A 69 -6.82 -1.75 -22.07
C SER A 69 -7.38 -1.84 -23.50
N GLU A 70 -7.86 -0.70 -23.99
CA GLU A 70 -8.36 -0.52 -25.35
C GLU A 70 -7.56 0.62 -25.99
N ASP A 71 -6.98 0.37 -27.17
CA ASP A 71 -6.30 1.38 -27.96
C ASP A 71 -7.35 2.22 -28.69
N LEU A 72 -7.41 3.52 -28.40
CA LEU A 72 -8.34 4.47 -29.04
C LEU A 72 -7.72 5.17 -30.25
N GLY A 73 -6.46 4.84 -30.59
CA GLY A 73 -5.69 5.48 -31.63
C GLY A 73 -5.01 6.77 -31.20
N GLY A 74 -4.05 7.24 -31.99
CA GLY A 74 -3.33 8.49 -31.74
C GLY A 74 -2.50 8.52 -30.44
N GLY A 75 -2.13 7.36 -29.87
CA GLY A 75 -1.42 7.26 -28.59
C GLY A 75 -2.32 7.41 -27.39
N LEU A 76 -3.64 7.34 -27.56
CA LEU A 76 -4.63 7.38 -26.50
C LEU A 76 -5.17 5.97 -26.22
N LYS A 77 -5.31 5.60 -24.93
CA LYS A 77 -5.85 4.32 -24.46
C LYS A 77 -6.88 4.54 -23.38
N ALA A 78 -7.98 3.80 -23.41
CA ALA A 78 -8.84 3.60 -22.27
C ALA A 78 -8.34 2.40 -21.47
N LEU A 79 -8.47 2.45 -20.13
CA LEU A 79 -8.03 1.36 -19.26
C LEU A 79 -8.93 1.24 -18.03
N PHE A 80 -8.95 0.05 -17.45
CA PHE A 80 -9.56 -0.18 -16.14
C PHE A 80 -8.79 -1.21 -15.33
N VAL A 81 -8.96 -1.14 -14.01
CA VAL A 81 -8.50 -2.15 -13.05
C VAL A 81 -9.59 -2.41 -12.02
N LEU A 82 -9.88 -3.70 -11.81
CA LEU A 82 -10.75 -4.18 -10.74
C LEU A 82 -9.98 -5.23 -9.96
N GLU A 83 -9.59 -4.95 -8.70
CA GLU A 83 -8.75 -5.82 -7.88
C GLU A 83 -9.42 -6.14 -6.55
N ASN A 84 -9.57 -7.42 -6.27
CA ASN A 84 -10.10 -8.00 -5.05
C ASN A 84 -8.97 -8.51 -4.14
N GLY A 85 -9.07 -8.25 -2.84
CA GLY A 85 -8.28 -8.94 -1.83
C GLY A 85 -9.10 -10.05 -1.18
N PHE A 86 -8.47 -11.17 -0.82
CA PHE A 86 -9.14 -12.26 -0.14
C PHE A 86 -8.21 -12.98 0.85
N ASN A 87 -8.82 -13.71 1.77
CA ASN A 87 -8.10 -14.57 2.71
C ASN A 87 -8.15 -16.01 2.18
N VAL A 88 -6.98 -16.57 1.83
CA VAL A 88 -6.88 -17.92 1.26
C VAL A 88 -7.23 -19.01 2.26
N GLN A 89 -7.14 -18.77 3.58
CA GLN A 89 -7.41 -19.75 4.61
C GLN A 89 -8.90 -20.03 4.82
N ASN A 90 -9.77 -19.06 4.50
CA ASN A 90 -11.21 -19.16 4.76
C ASN A 90 -12.10 -18.66 3.62
N GLY A 91 -11.52 -18.16 2.51
CA GLY A 91 -12.24 -17.70 1.32
C GLY A 91 -12.96 -16.36 1.48
N LYS A 92 -12.83 -15.66 2.62
CA LYS A 92 -13.48 -14.37 2.84
C LYS A 92 -12.83 -13.27 1.98
N LEU A 93 -13.66 -12.34 1.50
CA LEU A 93 -13.18 -11.12 0.86
C LEU A 93 -12.44 -10.25 1.88
N GLY A 94 -11.37 -9.60 1.43
CA GLY A 94 -10.66 -8.58 2.18
C GLY A 94 -11.37 -7.22 2.18
N GLN A 95 -10.72 -6.21 2.76
CA GLN A 95 -11.18 -4.82 2.77
C GLN A 95 -12.67 -4.69 3.14
N ASP A 96 -13.02 -5.27 4.29
CA ASP A 96 -14.38 -5.27 4.84
C ASP A 96 -15.42 -5.93 3.92
N GLY A 97 -15.05 -7.06 3.30
CA GLY A 97 -15.95 -7.83 2.44
C GLY A 97 -16.21 -7.23 1.06
N ARG A 98 -15.44 -6.23 0.62
CA ARG A 98 -15.59 -5.61 -0.69
C ARG A 98 -15.08 -6.50 -1.80
N MET A 99 -15.89 -6.64 -2.88
CA MET A 99 -15.47 -7.41 -4.05
C MET A 99 -14.28 -6.77 -4.79
N PHE A 100 -14.18 -5.45 -4.84
CA PHE A 100 -13.04 -4.74 -5.45
C PHE A 100 -12.43 -3.74 -4.45
N GLY A 101 -12.16 -4.23 -3.24
CA GLY A 101 -11.72 -3.39 -2.13
C GLY A 101 -10.28 -2.88 -2.24
N ARG A 102 -9.45 -3.47 -3.11
CA ARG A 102 -8.07 -3.03 -3.29
C ARG A 102 -7.98 -1.90 -4.28
N GLN A 103 -8.46 -2.11 -5.51
CA GLN A 103 -8.52 -1.08 -6.55
C GLN A 103 -9.76 -1.29 -7.41
N ALA A 104 -10.41 -0.19 -7.80
CA ALA A 104 -11.54 -0.17 -8.71
C ALA A 104 -11.55 1.18 -9.44
N PHE A 105 -10.96 1.25 -10.63
CA PHE A 105 -10.86 2.50 -11.38
C PHE A 105 -10.91 2.30 -12.88
N VAL A 106 -11.28 3.35 -13.58
CA VAL A 106 -11.23 3.49 -15.04
C VAL A 106 -10.43 4.76 -15.37
N GLY A 107 -9.81 4.82 -16.54
CA GLY A 107 -9.06 6.00 -16.93
C GLY A 107 -8.67 6.06 -18.39
N LEU A 108 -8.01 7.15 -18.72
CA LEU A 108 -7.40 7.42 -20.02
C LEU A 108 -5.89 7.59 -19.85
N ALA A 109 -5.12 6.94 -20.68
CA ALA A 109 -3.68 7.11 -20.78
C ALA A 109 -3.30 7.67 -22.15
N SER A 110 -2.38 8.62 -22.15
CA SER A 110 -1.81 9.23 -23.35
C SER A 110 -0.30 9.06 -23.35
N ASP A 111 0.26 8.70 -24.48
CA ASP A 111 1.72 8.60 -24.66
C ASP A 111 2.41 9.96 -24.52
N GLN A 112 1.68 11.07 -24.62
CA GLN A 112 2.21 12.43 -24.48
C GLN A 112 1.95 13.04 -23.09
N PHE A 113 0.76 12.82 -22.52
CA PHE A 113 0.28 13.56 -21.35
C PHE A 113 0.23 12.75 -20.06
N GLY A 114 0.50 11.43 -20.11
CA GLY A 114 0.37 10.57 -18.95
C GLY A 114 -1.03 9.99 -18.80
N MET A 115 -1.42 9.66 -17.57
CA MET A 115 -2.64 8.91 -17.28
C MET A 115 -3.51 9.66 -16.27
N LEU A 116 -4.82 9.71 -16.54
CA LEU A 116 -5.85 10.20 -15.62
C LEU A 116 -6.81 9.07 -15.30
N THR A 117 -7.02 8.79 -14.02
CA THR A 117 -7.88 7.70 -13.54
C THR A 117 -8.89 8.20 -12.53
N LEU A 118 -10.05 7.53 -12.48
CA LEU A 118 -11.17 7.83 -11.58
C LEU A 118 -11.60 6.56 -10.86
N GLY A 119 -11.72 6.61 -9.54
CA GLY A 119 -12.21 5.52 -8.71
C GLY A 119 -11.36 5.28 -7.47
N ARG A 120 -11.42 4.05 -6.94
CA ARG A 120 -10.71 3.62 -5.74
C ARG A 120 -9.29 3.18 -6.09
N GLN A 121 -8.28 3.79 -5.44
CA GLN A 121 -6.87 3.55 -5.78
C GLN A 121 -5.94 3.97 -4.64
N TYR A 122 -4.65 3.72 -4.80
CA TYR A 122 -3.62 4.09 -3.84
C TYR A 122 -3.22 5.57 -3.97
N ASP A 123 -2.76 6.14 -2.85
CA ASP A 123 -2.20 7.49 -2.78
C ASP A 123 -0.75 7.56 -3.30
N SER A 124 -0.19 8.77 -3.31
CA SER A 124 1.13 9.02 -3.89
C SER A 124 2.30 8.56 -3.00
N LEU A 125 2.12 8.40 -1.67
CA LEU A 125 3.17 7.78 -0.83
C LEU A 125 3.34 6.31 -1.19
N VAL A 126 2.23 5.59 -1.38
CA VAL A 126 2.23 4.20 -1.83
C VAL A 126 2.83 4.05 -3.22
N ASP A 127 2.52 4.97 -4.14
CA ASP A 127 3.01 4.84 -5.52
C ASP A 127 4.49 5.15 -5.68
N TYR A 128 5.02 6.12 -4.91
CA TYR A 128 6.37 6.65 -5.14
C TYR A 128 7.35 6.32 -4.03
N VAL A 129 6.98 6.42 -2.76
CA VAL A 129 7.89 6.20 -1.62
C VAL A 129 7.93 4.74 -1.19
N ALA A 130 6.77 4.08 -1.07
CA ALA A 130 6.69 2.69 -0.62
C ALA A 130 7.59 1.71 -1.41
N PRO A 131 7.80 1.84 -2.74
CA PRO A 131 8.72 0.99 -3.48
C PRO A 131 10.17 1.01 -2.98
N LEU A 132 10.57 2.02 -2.20
CA LEU A 132 11.91 2.14 -1.62
C LEU A 132 11.99 1.53 -0.21
N SER A 133 10.87 1.25 0.44
CA SER A 133 10.78 0.73 1.80
C SER A 133 10.81 -0.80 1.87
N ALA A 134 11.02 -1.32 3.07
CA ALA A 134 11.00 -2.76 3.34
C ALA A 134 9.60 -3.35 3.29
N THR A 135 8.54 -2.60 3.61
CA THR A 135 7.15 -3.08 3.55
C THR A 135 6.59 -3.23 2.14
N ALA A 136 7.32 -2.77 1.13
CA ALA A 136 6.91 -2.83 -0.27
C ALA A 136 8.13 -3.07 -1.17
N GLY A 137 8.04 -2.67 -2.42
CA GLY A 137 9.13 -2.78 -3.38
C GLY A 137 9.60 -4.22 -3.53
N THR A 138 10.84 -4.45 -3.22
CA THR A 138 11.48 -5.74 -3.43
C THR A 138 11.30 -6.73 -2.29
N PHE A 139 11.00 -6.27 -1.09
CA PHE A 139 10.64 -7.12 0.04
C PHE A 139 9.17 -7.51 -0.05
N GLY A 140 8.30 -6.51 -0.17
CA GLY A 140 6.87 -6.71 -0.30
C GLY A 140 6.24 -7.37 0.92
N ASP A 141 6.68 -7.03 2.12
CA ASP A 141 6.25 -7.66 3.36
C ASP A 141 5.35 -6.74 4.19
N THR A 142 4.17 -7.22 4.54
CA THR A 142 3.22 -6.48 5.37
C THR A 142 3.64 -6.42 6.84
N GLY A 143 4.41 -7.38 7.33
CA GLY A 143 4.96 -7.41 8.68
C GLY A 143 6.09 -6.39 8.90
N PHE A 144 6.78 -5.99 7.82
CA PHE A 144 7.86 -4.99 7.86
C PHE A 144 7.34 -3.55 7.84
N ALA A 145 6.04 -3.34 7.82
CA ALA A 145 5.46 -2.01 7.89
C ALA A 145 5.88 -1.28 9.17
N HIS A 146 6.07 0.02 9.08
CA HIS A 146 6.28 0.86 10.24
C HIS A 146 5.14 0.67 11.26
N PRO A 147 5.37 0.86 12.56
CA PRO A 147 4.38 0.58 13.58
C PRO A 147 3.02 1.17 13.24
N PHE A 148 1.96 0.33 13.28
CA PHE A 148 0.57 0.68 12.93
C PHE A 148 0.32 1.04 11.45
N ASP A 149 1.31 0.84 10.55
CA ASP A 149 1.33 1.41 9.19
C ASP A 149 1.00 2.92 9.20
N ASN A 150 1.63 3.63 10.15
CA ASN A 150 1.28 5.01 10.48
C ASN A 150 1.48 5.98 9.32
N ASP A 151 2.26 5.65 8.33
CA ASP A 151 2.54 6.47 7.14
C ASP A 151 1.86 5.96 5.87
N ASN A 152 1.10 4.87 5.96
CA ASN A 152 0.39 4.20 4.87
C ASN A 152 1.29 3.59 3.79
N LEU A 153 2.60 3.40 4.02
CA LEU A 153 3.47 2.78 3.01
C LEU A 153 3.06 1.34 2.68
N ASN A 154 2.44 0.62 3.61
CA ASN A 154 1.84 -0.70 3.38
C ASN A 154 0.42 -0.63 2.80
N HIS A 155 -0.04 0.53 2.37
CA HIS A 155 -1.34 0.76 1.72
C HIS A 155 -2.54 0.21 2.53
N SER A 156 -2.53 0.35 3.85
CA SER A 156 -3.65 -0.06 4.71
C SER A 156 -4.90 0.77 4.46
N LEU A 157 -4.73 2.05 4.13
CA LEU A 157 -5.80 2.94 3.67
C LEU A 157 -5.78 3.03 2.14
N ARG A 158 -6.93 2.82 1.51
CA ARG A 158 -7.17 3.02 0.07
C ARG A 158 -8.13 4.16 -0.11
N ILE A 159 -7.84 5.00 -1.08
CA ILE A 159 -8.58 6.25 -1.30
C ILE A 159 -9.70 6.01 -2.30
N SER A 160 -10.94 6.20 -1.86
CA SER A 160 -12.16 6.15 -2.68
C SER A 160 -12.48 7.51 -3.28
N ASN A 161 -13.36 7.56 -4.29
CA ASN A 161 -13.85 8.78 -4.94
C ASN A 161 -12.72 9.66 -5.51
N ALA A 162 -11.63 9.05 -5.94
CA ALA A 162 -10.42 9.75 -6.33
C ALA A 162 -10.35 10.03 -7.82
N VAL A 163 -9.81 11.19 -8.15
CA VAL A 163 -9.23 11.54 -9.45
C VAL A 163 -7.73 11.55 -9.26
N LYS A 164 -6.99 10.81 -10.09
CA LYS A 164 -5.53 10.68 -9.98
C LYS A 164 -4.87 10.89 -11.33
N TYR A 165 -3.86 11.72 -11.35
CA TYR A 165 -2.96 11.91 -12.48
C TYR A 165 -1.63 11.21 -12.20
N THR A 166 -1.10 10.54 -13.23
CA THR A 166 0.25 9.93 -13.22
C THR A 166 0.96 10.32 -14.51
N SER A 167 2.13 10.93 -14.39
CA SER A 167 2.93 11.37 -15.55
C SER A 167 3.51 10.19 -16.33
N ASN A 168 3.88 10.44 -17.58
CA ASN A 168 4.82 9.58 -18.28
C ASN A 168 6.20 9.59 -17.60
N ASN A 169 7.08 8.68 -18.02
CA ASN A 169 8.46 8.68 -17.57
C ASN A 169 9.29 9.66 -18.41
N TYR A 170 9.74 10.74 -17.80
CA TYR A 170 10.59 11.76 -18.43
C TYR A 170 12.06 11.54 -18.03
N ALA A 171 12.77 10.68 -18.77
CA ALA A 171 14.18 10.35 -18.52
C ALA A 171 14.45 9.90 -17.06
N GLY A 172 13.58 9.07 -16.52
CA GLY A 172 13.65 8.54 -15.14
C GLY A 172 12.76 9.28 -14.14
N LEU A 173 12.34 10.51 -14.43
CA LEU A 173 11.41 11.27 -13.58
C LEU A 173 9.96 10.85 -13.85
N LYS A 174 9.25 10.51 -12.77
CA LYS A 174 7.80 10.33 -12.72
C LYS A 174 7.22 11.14 -11.58
N PHE A 175 6.01 11.65 -11.75
CA PHE A 175 5.27 12.36 -10.71
C PHE A 175 3.77 12.15 -10.86
N GLY A 176 3.03 12.40 -9.81
CA GLY A 176 1.58 12.29 -9.83
C GLY A 176 0.93 12.97 -8.64
N ALA A 177 -0.37 13.12 -8.75
CA ALA A 177 -1.20 13.72 -7.73
C ALA A 177 -2.58 13.06 -7.71
N LEU A 178 -3.19 13.02 -6.55
CA LEU A 178 -4.53 12.50 -6.33
C LEU A 178 -5.34 13.51 -5.54
N TYR A 179 -6.59 13.68 -5.91
CA TYR A 179 -7.61 14.34 -5.11
C TYR A 179 -8.83 13.44 -4.99
N ALA A 180 -9.39 13.32 -3.78
CA ALA A 180 -10.58 12.53 -3.52
C ALA A 180 -11.67 13.36 -2.84
N PHE A 181 -12.88 13.21 -3.36
CA PHE A 181 -14.03 13.97 -2.94
C PHE A 181 -14.67 13.39 -1.68
N SER A 182 -15.21 14.25 -0.84
CA SER A 182 -15.97 13.88 0.36
C SER A 182 -17.32 13.22 0.04
N ASN A 183 -17.86 13.47 -1.16
CA ASN A 183 -19.25 13.13 -1.53
C ASN A 183 -20.31 13.63 -0.52
N GLN A 184 -20.01 14.76 0.13
CA GLN A 184 -20.88 15.41 1.11
C GLN A 184 -21.00 16.90 0.75
N THR A 185 -22.06 17.56 1.29
CA THR A 185 -22.25 19.02 1.13
C THR A 185 -21.13 19.82 1.79
N ASP A 186 -20.54 19.30 2.87
CA ASP A 186 -19.28 19.79 3.40
C ASP A 186 -18.13 19.22 2.56
N PHE A 187 -17.62 20.04 1.67
CA PHE A 187 -16.54 19.68 0.74
C PHE A 187 -15.24 19.29 1.45
N ALA A 188 -15.01 19.75 2.67
CA ALA A 188 -13.80 19.48 3.44
C ALA A 188 -13.88 18.19 4.28
N ALA A 189 -15.09 17.74 4.59
CA ALA A 189 -15.30 16.55 5.40
C ALA A 189 -14.91 15.28 4.62
N ASN A 190 -14.03 14.47 5.19
CA ASN A 190 -13.59 13.19 4.61
C ASN A 190 -13.11 13.30 3.15
N ARG A 191 -12.29 14.30 2.84
CA ARG A 191 -11.55 14.42 1.58
C ARG A 191 -10.12 13.95 1.74
N ALA A 192 -9.47 13.61 0.63
CA ALA A 192 -8.05 13.30 0.61
C ALA A 192 -7.35 14.00 -0.56
N TYR A 193 -6.06 14.27 -0.39
CA TYR A 193 -5.18 14.65 -1.49
C TYR A 193 -3.76 14.19 -1.23
N SER A 194 -3.08 13.82 -2.30
CA SER A 194 -1.69 13.41 -2.26
C SER A 194 -0.94 13.85 -3.50
N PHE A 195 0.37 13.97 -3.38
CA PHE A 195 1.28 14.17 -4.49
C PHE A 195 2.61 13.48 -4.21
N GLY A 196 3.33 13.11 -5.26
CA GLY A 196 4.62 12.46 -5.14
C GLY A 196 5.39 12.46 -6.44
N ALA A 197 6.67 12.18 -6.32
CA ALA A 197 7.57 12.02 -7.45
C ALA A 197 8.65 11.00 -7.16
N SER A 198 9.15 10.36 -8.20
CA SER A 198 10.32 9.48 -8.16
C SER A 198 11.27 9.78 -9.31
N TYR A 199 12.55 9.57 -9.06
CA TYR A 199 13.59 9.63 -10.07
C TYR A 199 14.44 8.36 -10.03
N ASN A 200 14.53 7.69 -11.17
CA ASN A 200 15.30 6.46 -11.33
C ASN A 200 16.33 6.67 -12.44
N ASN A 201 17.61 6.50 -12.11
CA ASN A 201 18.70 6.62 -13.06
C ASN A 201 19.80 5.60 -12.76
N GLY A 202 19.90 4.57 -13.60
CA GLY A 202 20.84 3.47 -13.42
C GLY A 202 20.62 2.79 -12.05
N PRO A 203 21.64 2.78 -11.16
CA PRO A 203 21.54 2.15 -9.85
C PRO A 203 20.77 2.96 -8.81
N LEU A 204 20.47 4.23 -9.08
CA LEU A 204 19.89 5.18 -8.15
C LEU A 204 18.36 5.25 -8.32
N ALA A 205 17.63 5.11 -7.21
CA ALA A 205 16.21 5.40 -7.11
C ALA A 205 15.98 6.34 -5.93
N ILE A 206 15.30 7.47 -6.16
CA ILE A 206 14.95 8.47 -5.15
C ILE A 206 13.46 8.77 -5.30
N ALA A 207 12.74 8.96 -4.20
CA ALA A 207 11.36 9.40 -4.24
C ALA A 207 11.00 10.24 -3.02
N GLY A 208 9.93 11.04 -3.19
CA GLY A 208 9.29 11.78 -2.12
C GLY A 208 7.80 11.89 -2.37
N GLY A 209 7.03 12.07 -1.28
CA GLY A 209 5.59 12.17 -1.40
C GLY A 209 4.93 12.77 -0.16
N TYR A 210 3.67 13.09 -0.32
CA TYR A 210 2.79 13.67 0.68
C TYR A 210 1.37 13.12 0.54
N LEU A 211 0.72 12.85 1.68
CA LEU A 211 -0.68 12.45 1.80
C LEU A 211 -1.35 13.28 2.90
N GLN A 212 -2.57 13.76 2.65
CA GLN A 212 -3.45 14.27 3.70
C GLN A 212 -4.85 13.67 3.56
N LEU A 213 -5.39 13.23 4.68
CA LEU A 213 -6.77 12.77 4.86
C LEU A 213 -7.44 13.67 5.88
N ASN A 214 -8.64 14.18 5.57
CA ASN A 214 -9.43 15.02 6.47
C ASN A 214 -10.69 14.27 6.91
N GLY A 215 -11.14 14.52 8.13
CA GLY A 215 -12.43 14.04 8.60
C GLY A 215 -12.53 12.52 8.73
N THR A 216 -11.44 11.85 9.06
CA THR A 216 -11.39 10.38 9.14
C THR A 216 -12.33 9.83 10.24
N THR A 217 -12.57 10.58 11.32
CA THR A 217 -13.50 10.23 12.38
C THR A 217 -14.97 10.39 11.96
N GLY A 218 -15.26 11.25 10.99
CA GLY A 218 -16.59 11.46 10.42
C GLY A 218 -17.00 10.46 9.35
N ALA A 219 -16.14 9.50 9.01
CA ALA A 219 -16.45 8.46 8.03
C ALA A 219 -17.60 7.57 8.53
N THR A 220 -18.61 7.38 7.70
CA THR A 220 -19.75 6.47 7.98
C THR A 220 -19.99 5.52 6.82
N ALA A 221 -20.58 4.37 7.09
CA ALA A 221 -20.92 3.41 6.03
C ALA A 221 -21.96 3.97 5.05
N SER A 222 -22.79 4.93 5.49
CA SER A 222 -23.85 5.55 4.67
C SER A 222 -23.37 6.74 3.84
N SER A 223 -22.20 7.30 4.16
CA SER A 223 -21.61 8.42 3.44
C SER A 223 -20.10 8.20 3.25
N PRO A 224 -19.71 7.27 2.37
CA PRO A 224 -18.33 6.96 2.13
C PRO A 224 -17.66 8.13 1.40
N GLY A 225 -16.76 8.85 2.10
CA GLY A 225 -15.88 9.84 1.51
C GLY A 225 -14.61 9.22 0.93
N ALA A 226 -13.51 9.94 1.02
CA ALA A 226 -12.21 9.47 0.55
C ALA A 226 -11.73 8.21 1.30
N VAL A 227 -11.98 8.13 2.61
CA VAL A 227 -11.67 6.98 3.47
C VAL A 227 -12.98 6.49 4.10
N ASP A 228 -13.18 5.21 4.14
CA ASP A 228 -14.37 4.64 4.78
C ASP A 228 -14.13 4.23 6.25
N LEU A 229 -15.23 4.02 6.97
CA LEU A 229 -15.20 3.73 8.39
C LEU A 229 -14.43 2.43 8.72
N ALA A 230 -14.62 1.40 7.91
CA ALA A 230 -14.00 0.09 8.17
C ALA A 230 -12.48 0.16 8.13
N GLU A 231 -11.92 0.89 7.16
CA GLU A 231 -10.46 1.08 7.06
C GLU A 231 -9.96 2.07 8.12
N SER A 232 -10.72 3.12 8.44
CA SER A 232 -10.32 4.09 9.45
C SER A 232 -10.37 3.53 10.88
N THR A 233 -11.20 2.51 11.15
CA THR A 233 -11.38 1.91 12.48
C THR A 233 -10.78 0.51 12.64
N ALA A 234 -10.16 -0.05 11.61
CA ALA A 234 -9.48 -1.34 11.69
C ALA A 234 -8.45 -1.36 12.86
N ASN A 235 -8.10 -2.55 13.34
CA ASN A 235 -7.18 -2.78 14.47
C ASN A 235 -7.69 -2.38 15.87
N GLY A 236 -8.95 -1.98 16.05
CA GLY A 236 -9.55 -1.75 17.36
C GLY A 236 -8.93 -0.62 18.22
N LYS A 237 -8.09 0.23 17.63
CA LYS A 237 -7.38 1.35 18.26
C LYS A 237 -7.57 2.66 17.50
N GLY A 238 -8.74 2.86 16.89
CA GLY A 238 -8.98 3.97 15.97
C GLY A 238 -8.47 3.70 14.56
N GLY A 239 -8.13 2.46 14.25
CA GLY A 239 -7.68 1.99 12.95
C GLY A 239 -6.36 2.59 12.49
N PHE A 240 -6.12 2.57 11.22
CA PHE A 240 -4.93 3.16 10.61
C PHE A 240 -4.93 4.70 10.65
N ALA A 241 -6.09 5.32 10.87
CA ALA A 241 -6.21 6.77 11.08
C ALA A 241 -6.10 7.17 12.56
N LEU A 242 -5.84 6.24 13.47
CA LEU A 242 -5.63 6.44 14.92
C LEU A 242 -6.73 7.30 15.60
N GLY A 243 -7.98 7.22 15.12
CA GLY A 243 -9.10 8.01 15.63
C GLY A 243 -8.92 9.52 15.46
N ALA A 244 -8.15 9.97 14.50
CA ALA A 244 -7.84 11.38 14.29
C ALA A 244 -8.83 12.07 13.36
N ASP A 245 -9.00 13.38 13.53
CA ASP A 245 -9.79 14.22 12.63
C ASP A 245 -9.04 14.49 11.32
N ARG A 246 -7.72 14.50 11.37
CA ARG A 246 -6.86 14.70 10.20
C ARG A 246 -5.59 13.88 10.33
N MET A 247 -5.24 13.18 9.27
CA MET A 247 -3.96 12.51 9.09
C MET A 247 -3.15 13.25 8.02
N ARG A 248 -1.87 13.46 8.29
CA ARG A 248 -0.86 13.91 7.31
C ARG A 248 0.31 12.95 7.35
N SER A 249 0.81 12.58 6.19
CA SER A 249 2.06 11.82 6.09
C SER A 249 2.90 12.37 4.96
N PHE A 250 4.18 12.52 5.18
CA PHE A 250 5.13 12.89 4.15
C PHE A 250 6.47 12.20 4.40
N GLY A 251 7.20 12.02 3.34
CA GLY A 251 8.49 11.38 3.44
C GLY A 251 9.16 11.19 2.10
N GLY A 252 10.29 10.54 2.15
CA GLY A 252 11.07 10.19 0.98
C GLY A 252 12.09 9.12 1.29
N GLY A 253 12.71 8.63 0.25
CA GLY A 253 13.71 7.58 0.36
C GLY A 253 14.68 7.58 -0.81
N ILE A 254 15.74 6.81 -0.62
CA ILE A 254 16.78 6.57 -1.59
C ILE A 254 17.19 5.11 -1.54
N ASN A 255 17.27 4.45 -2.69
CA ASN A 255 17.89 3.14 -2.85
C ASN A 255 19.03 3.23 -3.85
N TYR A 256 20.11 2.52 -3.56
CA TYR A 256 21.24 2.39 -4.47
C TYR A 256 21.60 0.91 -4.65
N THR A 257 21.66 0.48 -5.91
CA THR A 257 22.00 -0.90 -6.29
C THR A 257 23.44 -0.99 -6.73
N PHE A 258 24.23 -1.85 -6.10
CA PHE A 258 25.63 -2.12 -6.43
C PHE A 258 25.86 -3.62 -6.59
N GLY A 259 25.98 -4.06 -7.84
CA GLY A 259 26.06 -5.48 -8.16
C GLY A 259 24.82 -6.26 -7.67
N PRO A 260 24.98 -7.32 -6.86
CA PRO A 260 23.86 -8.11 -6.36
C PRO A 260 23.15 -7.48 -5.14
N ALA A 261 23.67 -6.39 -4.60
CA ALA A 261 23.16 -5.74 -3.39
C ALA A 261 22.39 -4.46 -3.72
N THR A 262 21.36 -4.18 -2.94
CA THR A 262 20.68 -2.88 -2.88
C THR A 262 20.66 -2.44 -1.42
N ALA A 263 21.04 -1.20 -1.15
CA ALA A 263 20.89 -0.57 0.15
C ALA A 263 19.94 0.62 0.03
N GLY A 264 19.12 0.83 1.04
CA GLY A 264 18.11 1.86 1.06
C GLY A 264 18.00 2.58 2.40
N PHE A 265 17.48 3.80 2.32
CA PHE A 265 17.05 4.59 3.46
C PHE A 265 15.70 5.24 3.15
N VAL A 266 14.77 5.16 4.10
CA VAL A 266 13.47 5.82 4.03
C VAL A 266 13.23 6.61 5.30
N PHE A 267 12.75 7.83 5.14
CA PHE A 267 12.25 8.67 6.23
C PHE A 267 10.80 9.03 5.96
N THR A 268 9.95 8.88 6.97
CA THR A 268 8.58 9.39 6.93
C THR A 268 8.23 10.10 8.24
N ARG A 269 7.36 11.10 8.13
CA ARG A 269 6.71 11.73 9.27
C ARG A 269 5.20 11.66 9.07
N SER A 270 4.50 11.23 10.12
CA SER A 270 3.04 11.15 10.17
C SER A 270 2.51 11.95 11.34
N GLU A 271 1.42 12.69 11.12
CA GLU A 271 0.76 13.54 12.11
C GLU A 271 -0.75 13.26 12.09
N TYR A 272 -1.30 13.06 13.28
CA TYR A 272 -2.69 12.70 13.53
C TYR A 272 -3.30 13.73 14.47
N ALA A 273 -3.94 14.76 13.92
CA ALA A 273 -4.54 15.83 14.71
C ALA A 273 -5.91 15.41 15.27
N GLY A 274 -6.14 15.74 16.53
CA GLY A 274 -7.36 15.39 17.23
C GLY A 274 -7.51 13.88 17.51
N SER A 275 -6.40 13.17 17.69
CA SER A 275 -6.39 11.72 17.91
C SER A 275 -6.97 11.32 19.26
N THR A 276 -7.68 10.19 19.28
CA THR A 276 -8.18 9.53 20.50
C THR A 276 -7.42 8.26 20.84
N SER A 277 -6.34 7.96 20.12
CA SER A 277 -5.49 6.77 20.36
C SER A 277 -4.47 7.03 21.46
N PHE A 278 -3.93 5.95 22.06
CA PHE A 278 -2.91 5.97 23.10
C PHE A 278 -3.27 6.78 24.35
N GLY A 279 -4.58 6.82 24.67
CA GLY A 279 -5.07 7.58 25.83
C GLY A 279 -5.09 9.09 25.62
N SER A 280 -4.83 9.58 24.42
CA SER A 280 -5.03 10.98 24.06
C SER A 280 -6.52 11.35 24.14
N THR A 281 -6.82 12.55 24.58
CA THR A 281 -8.18 13.09 24.70
C THR A 281 -8.49 14.13 23.62
N GLY A 282 -7.95 13.93 22.40
CA GLY A 282 -8.10 14.85 21.29
C GLY A 282 -6.86 15.69 21.01
N GLY A 283 -5.72 15.31 21.58
CA GLY A 283 -4.40 15.89 21.25
C GLY A 283 -3.83 15.34 19.94
N ASP A 284 -2.66 15.80 19.57
CA ASP A 284 -1.97 15.33 18.39
C ASP A 284 -1.10 14.10 18.71
N VAL A 285 -1.07 13.16 17.75
CA VAL A 285 -0.16 12.02 17.76
C VAL A 285 0.73 12.11 16.53
N SER A 286 2.03 11.94 16.69
CA SER A 286 2.95 11.97 15.56
C SER A 286 4.01 10.88 15.65
N PHE A 287 4.56 10.51 14.49
CA PHE A 287 5.65 9.53 14.36
C PHE A 287 6.67 10.03 13.36
N ASN A 288 7.95 9.84 13.68
CA ASN A 288 9.06 9.94 12.76
C ASN A 288 9.63 8.53 12.58
N ASN A 289 9.60 8.01 11.36
CA ASN A 289 10.14 6.70 11.02
C ASN A 289 11.46 6.88 10.27
N TYR A 290 12.47 6.15 10.70
CA TYR A 290 13.80 6.08 10.08
C TYR A 290 14.07 4.62 9.77
N GLU A 291 14.05 4.26 8.49
CA GLU A 291 14.27 2.90 8.01
C GLU A 291 15.58 2.81 7.24
N VAL A 292 16.40 1.83 7.57
CA VAL A 292 17.52 1.37 6.74
C VAL A 292 17.19 -0.04 6.27
N ASN A 293 17.26 -0.28 4.97
CA ASN A 293 16.98 -1.59 4.40
C ASN A 293 18.07 -2.05 3.45
N GLY A 294 18.18 -3.36 3.29
CA GLY A 294 19.16 -3.97 2.41
C GLY A 294 18.67 -5.27 1.81
N ARG A 295 18.99 -5.49 0.55
CA ARG A 295 18.69 -6.71 -0.17
C ARG A 295 19.91 -7.24 -0.88
N TYR A 296 20.07 -8.57 -0.88
CA TYR A 296 21.17 -9.25 -1.53
C TYR A 296 20.66 -10.44 -2.35
N VAL A 297 20.99 -10.44 -3.64
CA VAL A 297 20.73 -11.57 -4.54
C VAL A 297 21.90 -12.55 -4.41
N LEU A 298 21.75 -13.52 -3.49
CA LEU A 298 22.78 -14.50 -3.18
C LEU A 298 23.04 -15.45 -4.36
N THR A 299 21.96 -15.92 -4.99
CA THR A 299 21.96 -16.70 -6.22
C THR A 299 20.76 -16.29 -7.08
N PRO A 300 20.66 -16.73 -8.35
CA PRO A 300 19.45 -16.46 -9.16
C PRO A 300 18.15 -16.94 -8.49
N HIS A 301 18.23 -17.91 -7.58
CA HIS A 301 17.08 -18.47 -6.88
C HIS A 301 16.91 -17.94 -5.45
N VAL A 302 17.95 -17.42 -4.80
CA VAL A 302 17.92 -17.01 -3.40
C VAL A 302 18.11 -15.52 -3.26
N ASN A 303 17.14 -14.85 -2.64
CA ASN A 303 17.23 -13.45 -2.21
C ASN A 303 17.18 -13.39 -0.69
N LEU A 304 18.03 -12.55 -0.12
CA LEU A 304 18.04 -12.23 1.31
C LEU A 304 17.64 -10.77 1.50
N GLY A 305 16.96 -10.47 2.58
CA GLY A 305 16.52 -9.12 2.97
C GLY A 305 16.76 -8.87 4.44
N ILE A 306 17.09 -7.63 4.77
CA ILE A 306 17.20 -7.12 6.13
C ILE A 306 16.66 -5.70 6.17
N ALA A 307 15.95 -5.35 7.25
CA ALA A 307 15.59 -3.98 7.54
C ALA A 307 15.72 -3.69 9.04
N TYR A 308 15.95 -2.43 9.34
CA TYR A 308 15.85 -1.88 10.68
C TYR A 308 15.08 -0.58 10.62
N THR A 309 14.05 -0.50 11.44
CA THR A 309 13.21 0.70 11.59
C THR A 309 13.30 1.23 13.01
N TYR A 310 13.61 2.50 13.15
CA TYR A 310 13.44 3.27 14.39
C TYR A 310 12.26 4.22 14.21
N THR A 311 11.27 4.11 15.08
CA THR A 311 10.10 5.01 15.12
C THR A 311 10.13 5.81 16.42
N ASP A 312 10.16 7.14 16.31
CA ASP A 312 10.06 8.10 17.41
C ASP A 312 8.66 8.70 17.39
N GLY A 313 7.87 8.39 18.42
CA GLY A 313 6.49 8.83 18.54
C GLY A 313 6.36 9.98 19.54
N HIS A 314 5.30 10.78 19.37
CA HIS A 314 4.88 11.78 20.34
C HIS A 314 3.35 11.77 20.46
N VAL A 315 2.83 11.83 21.69
CA VAL A 315 1.39 11.76 22.01
C VAL A 315 1.04 12.87 22.97
N ASP A 316 0.27 13.85 22.50
CA ASP A 316 -0.24 14.94 23.31
C ASP A 316 -1.44 14.52 24.17
N GLN A 317 -1.65 15.22 25.28
CA GLN A 317 -2.81 15.11 26.15
C GLN A 317 -3.11 13.69 26.62
N THR A 318 -2.08 12.88 26.83
CA THR A 318 -2.23 11.53 27.38
C THR A 318 -2.08 11.52 28.89
N SER A 319 -2.93 10.75 29.58
CA SER A 319 -2.86 10.54 31.04
C SER A 319 -2.53 9.11 31.42
N THR A 320 -2.67 8.17 30.47
CA THR A 320 -2.54 6.73 30.70
C THR A 320 -1.24 6.18 30.14
N PHE A 321 -0.72 6.80 29.08
CA PHE A 321 0.50 6.40 28.38
C PHE A 321 1.58 7.48 28.55
N GLY A 322 2.84 7.13 28.28
CA GLY A 322 3.92 8.11 28.16
C GLY A 322 3.76 8.97 26.91
N ALA A 323 4.26 10.21 26.95
CA ALA A 323 4.15 11.12 25.80
C ALA A 323 5.07 10.74 24.63
N ASP A 324 6.20 10.07 24.89
CA ASP A 324 7.27 9.88 23.91
C ASP A 324 7.59 8.38 23.70
N PRO A 325 6.68 7.60 23.08
CA PRO A 325 6.93 6.20 22.77
C PRO A 325 7.96 6.03 21.67
N LYS A 326 8.71 4.92 21.73
CA LYS A 326 9.67 4.56 20.69
C LYS A 326 9.55 3.09 20.34
N TRP A 327 9.79 2.79 19.07
CA TRP A 327 9.82 1.40 18.57
C TRP A 327 11.11 1.16 17.80
N HIS A 328 11.68 -0.01 18.03
CA HIS A 328 12.82 -0.53 17.27
C HIS A 328 12.37 -1.84 16.65
N GLN A 329 12.44 -1.96 15.35
CA GLN A 329 12.08 -3.19 14.64
C GLN A 329 13.25 -3.65 13.78
N VAL A 330 13.52 -4.95 13.82
CA VAL A 330 14.49 -5.64 12.96
C VAL A 330 13.75 -6.72 12.20
N ASP A 331 13.92 -6.75 10.89
CA ASP A 331 13.25 -7.64 9.97
C ASP A 331 14.26 -8.40 9.11
N LEU A 332 14.06 -9.70 8.97
CA LEU A 332 14.87 -10.60 8.15
C LEU A 332 13.97 -11.38 7.19
N GLN A 333 14.39 -11.51 5.95
CA GLN A 333 13.69 -12.28 4.93
C GLN A 333 14.65 -13.14 4.12
N ALA A 334 14.23 -14.36 3.82
CA ALA A 334 14.84 -15.22 2.82
C ALA A 334 13.76 -15.72 1.85
N VAL A 335 14.00 -15.55 0.55
CA VAL A 335 13.09 -15.99 -0.51
C VAL A 335 13.82 -16.97 -1.43
N TYR A 336 13.22 -18.14 -1.65
CA TYR A 336 13.69 -19.14 -2.60
C TYR A 336 12.72 -19.26 -3.78
N LYS A 337 13.16 -18.86 -4.97
CA LYS A 337 12.38 -18.90 -6.21
C LYS A 337 12.36 -20.30 -6.78
N LEU A 338 11.21 -20.97 -6.75
CA LEU A 338 10.98 -22.24 -7.44
C LEU A 338 10.78 -22.03 -8.94
N SER A 339 10.19 -20.92 -9.33
CA SER A 339 9.98 -20.48 -10.71
C SER A 339 9.87 -18.95 -10.79
N LYS A 340 9.58 -18.40 -11.99
CA LYS A 340 9.27 -16.97 -12.17
C LYS A 340 7.99 -16.53 -11.44
N ARG A 341 7.10 -17.47 -11.12
CA ARG A 341 5.78 -17.19 -10.53
C ARG A 341 5.60 -17.75 -9.11
N THR A 342 6.45 -18.68 -8.69
CA THR A 342 6.30 -19.39 -7.41
C THR A 342 7.57 -19.28 -6.60
N ASP A 343 7.43 -18.87 -5.35
CA ASP A 343 8.51 -18.80 -4.38
C ASP A 343 8.09 -19.31 -3.00
N LEU A 344 9.07 -19.83 -2.27
CA LEU A 344 9.01 -20.09 -0.84
C LEU A 344 9.67 -18.92 -0.13
N TYR A 345 9.20 -18.60 1.07
CA TYR A 345 9.80 -17.58 1.91
C TYR A 345 9.87 -18.01 3.37
N ALA A 346 10.81 -17.44 4.08
CA ALA A 346 10.89 -17.47 5.54
C ALA A 346 11.28 -16.06 6.03
N GLU A 347 10.68 -15.64 7.13
CA GLU A 347 10.85 -14.32 7.71
C GLU A 347 10.92 -14.39 9.22
N ALA A 348 11.65 -13.48 9.81
CA ALA A 348 11.71 -13.27 11.25
C ALA A 348 11.71 -11.77 11.54
N MET A 349 10.86 -11.37 12.46
CA MET A 349 10.70 -9.98 12.89
C MET A 349 10.84 -9.89 14.40
N TYR A 350 11.53 -8.87 14.87
CA TYR A 350 11.61 -8.54 16.28
C TYR A 350 11.30 -7.06 16.46
N GLN A 351 10.39 -6.74 17.38
CA GLN A 351 10.09 -5.36 17.74
C GLN A 351 10.21 -5.16 19.24
N HIS A 352 10.83 -4.06 19.64
CA HIS A 352 10.89 -3.55 21.01
C HIS A 352 10.20 -2.18 21.07
N ALA A 353 9.22 -2.05 21.96
CA ALA A 353 8.57 -0.78 22.30
C ALA A 353 9.11 -0.23 23.61
N SER A 354 9.29 1.07 23.71
CA SER A 354 9.65 1.77 24.95
C SER A 354 8.71 2.95 25.20
N GLY A 355 8.62 3.36 26.45
CA GLY A 355 7.64 4.34 26.92
C GLY A 355 6.65 3.72 27.91
N HIS A 356 6.08 4.56 28.76
CA HIS A 356 5.15 4.09 29.79
C HIS A 356 3.87 3.50 29.17
N ASN A 357 3.55 2.24 29.49
CA ASN A 357 2.39 1.47 28.99
C ASN A 357 2.36 1.15 27.50
N TYR A 358 3.46 1.35 26.77
CA TYR A 358 3.55 0.91 25.38
C TYR A 358 4.02 -0.54 25.29
N VAL A 359 3.45 -1.25 24.32
CA VAL A 359 3.79 -2.64 24.00
C VAL A 359 4.20 -2.75 22.54
N ALA A 360 4.91 -3.82 22.21
CA ALA A 360 5.26 -4.11 20.84
C ALA A 360 4.01 -4.53 20.04
N PHE A 361 3.95 -4.10 18.79
CA PHE A 361 2.90 -4.41 17.84
C PHE A 361 3.48 -4.51 16.41
N ILE A 362 3.79 -5.73 16.00
CA ILE A 362 4.18 -6.01 14.61
C ILE A 362 2.90 -6.17 13.79
N ASN A 363 2.81 -5.49 12.65
CA ASN A 363 1.69 -5.63 11.75
C ASN A 363 1.55 -7.11 11.33
N THR A 364 0.32 -7.59 11.20
CA THR A 364 -0.02 -8.99 10.87
C THR A 364 0.26 -10.04 11.94
N ALA A 365 0.88 -9.69 13.08
CA ALA A 365 1.22 -10.63 14.16
C ALA A 365 0.04 -11.33 14.86
N GLY A 366 -1.21 -10.99 14.48
CA GLY A 366 -2.42 -11.56 15.09
C GLY A 366 -2.85 -10.86 16.38
N GLY A 367 -2.08 -9.89 16.87
CA GLY A 367 -2.41 -9.06 18.03
C GLY A 367 -1.20 -8.35 18.64
N ALA A 368 -1.47 -7.37 19.49
CA ALA A 368 -0.42 -6.68 20.25
C ALA A 368 0.26 -7.66 21.23
N SER A 369 1.53 -7.41 21.50
CA SER A 369 2.23 -8.10 22.58
C SER A 369 1.65 -7.72 23.95
N SER A 370 1.74 -8.64 24.91
CA SER A 370 1.50 -8.36 26.33
C SER A 370 2.70 -7.67 27.00
N THR A 371 3.82 -7.52 26.30
CA THR A 371 5.08 -6.97 26.80
C THR A 371 5.64 -5.93 25.81
N ALA A 372 6.73 -5.29 26.20
CA ALA A 372 7.47 -4.40 25.33
C ALA A 372 8.14 -5.09 24.13
N ASN A 373 8.15 -6.43 24.08
CA ASN A 373 8.85 -7.18 23.05
C ASN A 373 7.89 -8.11 22.30
N GLN A 374 8.06 -8.21 20.98
CA GLN A 374 7.36 -9.18 20.14
C GLN A 374 8.32 -9.81 19.14
N VAL A 375 8.19 -11.11 18.95
CA VAL A 375 8.88 -11.88 17.92
C VAL A 375 7.83 -12.53 17.04
N VAL A 376 8.00 -12.41 15.73
CA VAL A 376 7.23 -13.11 14.72
C VAL A 376 8.17 -13.93 13.86
N ALA A 377 7.81 -15.16 13.57
CA ALA A 377 8.46 -15.99 12.57
C ALA A 377 7.40 -16.56 11.63
N THR A 378 7.63 -16.47 10.34
CA THR A 378 6.71 -16.99 9.33
C THR A 378 7.44 -17.73 8.23
N ALA A 379 6.79 -18.74 7.67
CA ALA A 379 7.22 -19.41 6.47
C ALA A 379 6.02 -19.71 5.58
N GLY A 380 6.18 -19.59 4.28
CA GLY A 380 5.06 -19.79 3.37
C GLY A 380 5.45 -19.95 1.91
N LEU A 381 4.43 -20.03 1.10
CA LEU A 381 4.48 -20.18 -0.35
C LEU A 381 3.66 -19.09 -1.01
N ARG A 382 4.22 -18.52 -2.05
CA ARG A 382 3.56 -17.50 -2.87
C ARG A 382 3.54 -17.93 -4.33
N ALA A 383 2.36 -17.87 -4.95
CA ALA A 383 2.15 -18.19 -6.35
C ALA A 383 1.45 -17.03 -7.07
N ARG A 384 1.96 -16.65 -8.25
CA ARG A 384 1.41 -15.57 -9.10
C ARG A 384 0.87 -16.16 -10.40
N PHE A 385 -0.22 -15.61 -10.92
CA PHE A 385 -0.82 -16.03 -12.19
C PHE A 385 -1.28 -14.85 -13.04
#